data_c14a905aae6c322592330bdf7902b5cf
#
_entry.id   c14a905aae6c322592330bdf7902b5cf
#
_cell.length_a   1.000
_cell.length_b   1.000
_cell.length_c   1.000
_cell.angle_alpha   90.00
_cell.angle_beta   90.00
_cell.angle_gamma   90.00
#
_symmetry.space_group_name_H-M   'P 1'
#
loop_
_entity.id
_entity.type
_entity.pdbx_description
1 polymer ?
#
loop_
_entity_poly.entity_id
_entity_poly.type
_entity_poly.pdbx_seq_one_letter_code
_entity_poly.pdbx_strand_id
1 'polypeptide(L)'
;MDVYDLSQYSIKITNETTPKLNADGIPTFELGEKLTIEWTAPLNHGSKDWIGIYKVSGNSSYKVTNVASKGRYLFTMRQNGQEDLGSDESADDHSGKGDGEVAEEEVVWVNDQELCRGKVTFLGDKLPWFPGTFELRYHHHNRYNVMAYTKPFEIKRKSICH
;
A
#
# COMPACT_ATOMS: atom_id res chain seq x y z
N MET A 1 -16.32 -7.86 -20.50
CA MET A 1 -15.09 -8.35 -19.84
C MET A 1 -14.07 -7.26 -19.81
N ASP A 2 -13.61 -6.97 -18.63
CA ASP A 2 -12.63 -5.89 -18.48
C ASP A 2 -11.24 -6.43 -18.73
N VAL A 3 -10.52 -5.76 -19.59
CA VAL A 3 -9.13 -6.10 -19.86
C VAL A 3 -8.28 -4.94 -19.38
N TYR A 4 -7.33 -5.24 -18.51
CA TYR A 4 -6.46 -4.22 -17.96
C TYR A 4 -5.06 -4.40 -18.51
N ASP A 5 -4.44 -3.27 -18.85
CA ASP A 5 -3.04 -3.27 -19.24
C ASP A 5 -2.21 -3.18 -17.96
N LEU A 6 -1.77 -4.32 -17.47
CA LEU A 6 -1.07 -4.37 -16.20
C LEU A 6 0.27 -3.65 -16.25
N SER A 7 0.80 -3.39 -17.44
CA SER A 7 2.06 -2.65 -17.54
C SER A 7 1.91 -1.21 -17.10
N GLN A 8 0.68 -0.71 -16.99
CA GLN A 8 0.44 0.66 -16.54
C GLN A 8 0.36 0.77 -15.03
N TYR A 9 0.39 -0.35 -14.32
CA TYR A 9 0.28 -0.37 -12.86
C TYR A 9 1.61 -0.78 -12.26
N SER A 10 2.00 -0.11 -11.17
CA SER A 10 3.17 -0.52 -10.42
C SER A 10 3.03 -0.03 -8.99
N ILE A 11 3.68 -0.73 -8.07
CA ILE A 11 3.83 -0.27 -6.70
C ILE A 11 5.21 -0.67 -6.21
N LYS A 12 5.76 0.17 -5.35
CA LYS A 12 7.05 -0.13 -4.72
C LYS A 12 7.15 0.63 -3.40
N ILE A 13 7.93 0.08 -2.49
CA ILE A 13 8.18 0.71 -1.21
C ILE A 13 9.30 1.73 -1.41
N THR A 14 9.05 2.98 -0.96
CA THR A 14 9.98 4.08 -1.16
C THR A 14 10.32 4.76 0.16
N ASN A 15 10.52 3.98 1.21
CA ASN A 15 10.94 4.52 2.50
C ASN A 15 12.26 5.28 2.36
N GLU A 16 12.40 6.34 3.14
CA GLU A 16 13.61 7.16 3.06
C GLU A 16 14.86 6.37 3.46
N THR A 17 14.72 5.52 4.45
CA THR A 17 15.84 4.70 4.89
C THR A 17 15.86 3.41 4.07
N THR A 18 17.03 3.10 3.51
CA THR A 18 17.18 1.85 2.77
C THR A 18 17.03 0.68 3.73
N PRO A 19 16.13 -0.26 3.44
CA PRO A 19 15.94 -1.38 4.34
C PRO A 19 17.12 -2.33 4.31
N LYS A 20 17.35 -3.02 5.42
CA LYS A 20 18.34 -4.08 5.48
C LYS A 20 17.75 -5.32 4.83
N LEU A 21 18.62 -6.12 4.25
CA LEU A 21 18.19 -7.39 3.66
C LEU A 21 18.47 -8.52 4.64
N ASN A 22 17.57 -9.50 4.67
CA ASN A 22 17.80 -10.67 5.51
C ASN A 22 18.69 -11.66 4.75
N ALA A 23 18.88 -12.85 5.33
CA ALA A 23 19.75 -13.87 4.76
C ALA A 23 19.31 -14.30 3.36
N ASP A 24 18.03 -14.17 3.08
CA ASP A 24 17.48 -14.54 1.77
C ASP A 24 17.45 -13.37 0.81
N GLY A 25 18.00 -12.23 1.18
CA GLY A 25 18.00 -11.05 0.31
C GLY A 25 16.69 -10.31 0.29
N ILE A 26 15.82 -10.55 1.27
CA ILE A 26 14.51 -9.92 1.33
C ILE A 26 14.60 -8.68 2.21
N PRO A 27 14.03 -7.55 1.76
CA PRO A 27 14.03 -6.33 2.58
C PRO A 27 13.31 -6.55 3.90
N THR A 28 13.83 -5.96 4.96
CA THR A 28 13.23 -6.08 6.30
C THR A 28 12.90 -4.70 6.85
N PHE A 29 11.80 -4.65 7.59
CA PHE A 29 11.34 -3.44 8.27
C PHE A 29 11.01 -3.82 9.70
N GLU A 30 11.10 -2.86 10.59
CA GLU A 30 10.75 -3.11 11.99
C GLU A 30 9.25 -3.00 12.19
N LEU A 31 8.75 -3.74 13.16
CA LEU A 31 7.35 -3.67 13.53
C LEU A 31 7.02 -2.24 13.93
N GLY A 32 5.97 -1.69 13.34
CA GLY A 32 5.57 -0.30 13.60
C GLY A 32 6.23 0.74 12.72
N GLU A 33 7.22 0.34 11.94
CA GLU A 33 7.86 1.27 11.02
C GLU A 33 6.90 1.62 9.88
N LYS A 34 6.75 2.91 9.57
CA LYS A 34 5.84 3.31 8.50
C LYS A 34 6.34 2.82 7.16
N LEU A 35 5.41 2.55 6.28
CA LEU A 35 5.73 2.09 4.91
C LEU A 35 5.15 3.10 3.94
N THR A 36 6.02 3.70 3.14
CA THR A 36 5.62 4.63 2.10
C THR A 36 5.69 3.92 0.77
N ILE A 37 4.60 3.97 0.02
CA ILE A 37 4.43 3.22 -1.21
C ILE A 37 4.20 4.20 -2.33
N GLU A 38 4.98 4.09 -3.39
CA GLU A 38 4.73 4.85 -4.61
C GLU A 38 4.02 3.95 -5.59
N TRP A 39 2.96 4.46 -6.20
CA TRP A 39 2.18 3.70 -7.17
C TRP A 39 2.07 4.45 -8.48
N THR A 40 1.90 3.71 -9.59
CA THR A 40 1.51 4.28 -10.87
C THR A 40 0.29 3.54 -11.37
N ALA A 41 -0.52 4.22 -12.17
CA ALA A 41 -1.72 3.66 -12.74
C ALA A 41 -2.11 4.48 -13.98
N PRO A 42 -2.99 3.97 -14.84
CA PRO A 42 -3.44 4.75 -15.99
C PRO A 42 -4.19 6.00 -15.56
N LEU A 43 -4.27 6.98 -16.46
CA LEU A 43 -4.93 8.24 -16.15
C LEU A 43 -6.38 8.05 -15.72
N ASN A 44 -7.03 7.02 -16.25
CA ASN A 44 -8.43 6.76 -15.91
C ASN A 44 -8.59 5.72 -14.82
N HIS A 45 -7.59 5.57 -13.95
CA HIS A 45 -7.70 4.60 -12.85
C HIS A 45 -8.90 4.96 -11.96
N GLY A 46 -9.38 3.97 -11.22
CA GLY A 46 -10.56 4.18 -10.40
C GLY A 46 -10.28 5.02 -9.17
N SER A 47 -11.28 5.81 -8.77
CA SER A 47 -11.13 6.66 -7.59
C SER A 47 -11.10 5.83 -6.30
N LYS A 48 -11.52 4.58 -6.37
CA LYS A 48 -11.53 3.69 -5.20
C LYS A 48 -10.58 2.53 -5.37
N ASP A 49 -9.56 2.68 -6.21
CA ASP A 49 -8.47 1.72 -6.25
C ASP A 49 -7.77 1.76 -4.89
N TRP A 50 -7.23 0.64 -4.49
CA TRP A 50 -6.69 0.55 -3.13
C TRP A 50 -5.50 -0.40 -3.10
N ILE A 51 -4.68 -0.22 -2.06
CA ILE A 51 -3.48 -1.02 -1.85
C ILE A 51 -3.59 -1.65 -0.47
N GLY A 52 -3.40 -2.96 -0.39
CA GLY A 52 -3.46 -3.67 0.88
C GLY A 52 -2.16 -4.38 1.20
N ILE A 53 -1.96 -4.64 2.49
CA ILE A 53 -0.81 -5.40 2.99
C ILE A 53 -1.31 -6.79 3.37
N TYR A 54 -0.65 -7.81 2.85
CA TYR A 54 -1.09 -9.19 3.02
C TYR A 54 0.05 -10.07 3.47
N LYS A 55 -0.27 -11.06 4.30
CA LYS A 55 0.67 -12.15 4.54
C LYS A 55 0.87 -12.88 3.23
N VAL A 56 2.08 -13.27 2.98
CA VAL A 56 2.39 -14.02 1.76
C VAL A 56 1.72 -15.39 1.81
N SER A 57 1.75 -16.05 2.98
CA SER A 57 1.13 -17.37 3.10
C SER A 57 -0.38 -17.26 2.91
N GLY A 58 -0.95 -18.15 2.13
CA GLY A 58 -2.38 -18.14 1.84
C GLY A 58 -2.75 -17.33 0.62
N ASN A 59 -1.84 -16.58 0.05
CA ASN A 59 -2.09 -15.78 -1.13
C ASN A 59 -1.21 -16.23 -2.29
N SER A 60 -1.46 -17.43 -2.76
CA SER A 60 -0.62 -18.00 -3.82
C SER A 60 -0.92 -17.45 -5.20
N SER A 61 -2.11 -16.89 -5.41
CA SER A 61 -2.47 -16.36 -6.71
C SER A 61 -2.07 -14.89 -6.80
N TYR A 62 -1.46 -14.50 -7.91
CA TYR A 62 -1.15 -13.10 -8.18
C TYR A 62 -2.15 -12.50 -9.16
N LYS A 63 -3.26 -13.16 -9.39
CA LYS A 63 -4.35 -12.60 -10.22
C LYS A 63 -5.47 -12.08 -9.33
N VAL A 64 -5.79 -12.81 -8.27
CA VAL A 64 -6.85 -12.45 -7.34
C VAL A 64 -6.37 -12.76 -5.94
N THR A 65 -6.61 -11.84 -5.01
CA THR A 65 -6.23 -12.03 -3.62
C THR A 65 -7.26 -12.91 -2.92
N ASN A 66 -6.78 -13.92 -2.20
CA ASN A 66 -7.63 -14.89 -1.53
C ASN A 66 -7.80 -14.67 -0.04
N VAL A 67 -6.96 -13.84 0.56
CA VAL A 67 -6.98 -13.62 2.01
C VAL A 67 -7.16 -12.13 2.25
N ALA A 68 -7.98 -11.79 3.24
CA ALA A 68 -8.28 -10.39 3.51
C ALA A 68 -7.08 -9.66 4.10
N SER A 69 -7.02 -8.37 3.84
CA SER A 69 -5.97 -7.53 4.42
C SER A 69 -6.25 -7.22 5.89
N LYS A 70 -7.45 -7.54 6.37
CA LYS A 70 -7.86 -7.30 7.76
C LYS A 70 -7.74 -5.82 8.13
N GLY A 71 -8.19 -4.97 7.23
CA GLY A 71 -8.18 -3.53 7.48
C GLY A 71 -6.89 -2.83 7.13
N ARG A 72 -5.86 -3.56 6.75
CA ARG A 72 -4.58 -2.95 6.39
C ARG A 72 -4.60 -2.58 4.91
N TYR A 73 -5.35 -1.55 4.59
CA TYR A 73 -5.40 -1.06 3.23
C TYR A 73 -5.63 0.44 3.23
N LEU A 74 -5.25 1.09 2.13
CA LEU A 74 -5.48 2.51 1.90
C LEU A 74 -5.93 2.70 0.45
N PHE A 75 -6.84 3.64 0.25
CA PHE A 75 -7.20 4.02 -1.11
C PHE A 75 -6.07 4.84 -1.72
N THR A 76 -5.89 4.71 -3.03
CA THR A 76 -4.84 5.46 -3.72
C THR A 76 -5.18 6.93 -3.85
N MET A 77 -6.48 7.28 -3.75
CA MET A 77 -6.94 8.65 -3.80
C MET A 77 -7.68 8.98 -2.53
N ARG A 78 -7.61 10.23 -2.14
CA ARG A 78 -8.39 10.68 -0.99
C ARG A 78 -9.86 10.57 -1.33
N GLN A 79 -10.63 9.97 -0.42
CA GLN A 79 -12.04 9.74 -0.67
C GLN A 79 -12.87 10.94 -0.28
N ASN A 80 -13.93 11.19 -1.05
CA ASN A 80 -14.85 12.25 -0.72
C ASN A 80 -15.44 12.00 0.65
N GLY A 81 -15.55 13.03 1.44
CA GLY A 81 -16.10 12.93 2.76
C GLY A 81 -15.10 12.69 3.85
N GLN A 82 -13.93 12.21 3.52
CA GLN A 82 -12.90 12.01 4.52
C GLN A 82 -12.46 13.34 5.12
N GLU A 83 -12.38 14.34 4.30
CA GLU A 83 -12.02 15.65 4.81
C GLU A 83 -13.07 16.20 5.75
N ASP A 84 -14.33 16.02 5.39
CA ASP A 84 -15.40 16.47 6.26
C ASP A 84 -15.37 15.71 7.56
N LEU A 85 -15.15 14.41 7.49
CA LEU A 85 -15.06 13.63 8.70
C LEU A 85 -13.89 14.07 9.54
N GLY A 86 -12.80 14.38 8.88
CA GLY A 86 -11.62 14.81 9.60
C GLY A 86 -11.83 16.12 10.30
N SER A 87 -12.66 16.96 9.76
CA SER A 87 -12.90 18.22 10.39
C SER A 87 -13.77 18.10 11.62
N ASP A 88 -14.48 17.03 11.71
CA ASP A 88 -15.26 16.85 12.84
C ASP A 88 -14.47 16.62 13.98
N GLU A 89 -14.57 17.03 14.40
CA GLU A 89 -14.05 16.79 15.29
C GLU A 89 -13.40 16.05 15.82
N SER A 90 -13.34 15.95 15.75
CA SER A 90 -12.88 15.24 16.22
C SER A 90 -12.09 14.86 16.44
N ALA A 91 -12.26 15.27 16.33
CA ALA A 91 -11.71 15.03 16.63
C ALA A 91 -11.16 14.14 17.20
N ASP A 92 -11.28 13.81 17.47
CA ASP A 92 -10.81 12.92 17.97
C ASP A 92 -10.16 12.17 17.41
N ASP A 93 -10.21 12.25 16.75
CA ASP A 93 -9.71 11.46 16.26
C ASP A 93 -8.66 11.36 15.80
N HIS A 94 -8.31 11.32 16.18
CA HIS A 94 -7.05 11.09 15.86
C HIS A 94 -6.81 9.80 15.30
N SER A 95 -7.63 8.96 15.44
CA SER A 95 -7.42 7.64 14.95
C SER A 95 -7.22 7.62 13.45
N GLY A 96 -8.04 8.25 12.70
CA GLY A 96 -7.89 8.22 11.25
C GLY A 96 -6.62 8.86 10.79
N LYS A 97 -6.20 9.88 11.47
CA LYS A 97 -5.01 10.59 11.01
C LYS A 97 -3.74 9.83 11.26
N GLY A 98 -3.73 8.96 12.25
CA GLY A 98 -2.54 8.23 12.58
C GLY A 98 -2.30 7.00 11.74
N ASP A 99 -3.27 6.61 10.91
CA ASP A 99 -3.22 5.32 10.25
C ASP A 99 -2.73 5.35 8.83
N GLY A 100 -2.76 6.48 8.18
CA GLY A 100 -2.29 6.54 6.81
C GLY A 100 -2.39 7.91 6.22
N GLU A 101 -1.60 8.11 5.18
CA GLU A 101 -1.56 9.36 4.44
C GLU A 101 -1.68 9.06 2.96
N VAL A 102 -2.42 9.90 2.25
CA VAL A 102 -2.60 9.77 0.81
C VAL A 102 -2.17 11.09 0.18
N ALA A 103 -1.09 11.04 -0.57
CA ALA A 103 -0.59 12.22 -1.24
C ALA A 103 -1.38 12.48 -2.52
N GLU A 104 -1.35 13.74 -2.94
CA GLU A 104 -1.96 14.10 -4.20
C GLU A 104 -1.22 13.45 -5.35
N GLU A 105 -1.96 12.95 -6.32
CA GLU A 105 -1.31 12.29 -7.46
C GLU A 105 -0.87 13.33 -8.49
N GLU A 106 0.06 12.93 -9.33
CA GLU A 106 0.58 13.76 -10.41
C GLU A 106 0.64 12.95 -11.68
N VAL A 107 0.68 13.64 -12.81
CA VAL A 107 0.81 12.98 -14.12
C VAL A 107 2.29 12.90 -14.44
N VAL A 108 2.75 11.73 -14.84
CA VAL A 108 4.16 11.50 -15.17
C VAL A 108 4.25 10.74 -16.49
N TRP A 109 5.43 10.79 -17.10
CA TRP A 109 5.70 10.03 -18.32
C TRP A 109 6.60 8.85 -17.97
N VAL A 110 6.13 7.65 -18.29
CA VAL A 110 6.89 6.43 -18.04
C VAL A 110 6.87 5.63 -19.33
N ASN A 111 8.03 5.36 -19.90
CA ASN A 111 8.15 4.58 -21.14
C ASN A 111 7.20 5.10 -22.22
N ASP A 112 7.20 6.43 -22.42
CA ASP A 112 6.39 7.09 -23.45
C ASP A 112 4.89 6.98 -23.21
N GLN A 113 4.46 6.71 -22.00
CA GLN A 113 3.05 6.72 -21.62
C GLN A 113 2.82 7.74 -20.52
N GLU A 114 1.70 8.42 -20.60
CA GLU A 114 1.26 9.27 -19.49
C GLU A 114 0.55 8.40 -18.46
N LEU A 115 1.00 8.48 -17.24
CA LEU A 115 0.40 7.72 -16.14
C LEU A 115 0.19 8.64 -14.95
N CYS A 116 -0.66 8.23 -14.04
CA CYS A 116 -0.76 8.86 -12.74
C CYS A 116 0.23 8.20 -11.79
N ARG A 117 0.84 9.01 -10.93
CA ARG A 117 1.73 8.53 -9.88
C ARG A 117 1.32 9.17 -8.57
N GLY A 118 1.28 8.38 -7.54
CA GLY A 118 0.95 8.89 -6.21
C GLY A 118 1.69 8.13 -5.15
N LYS A 119 1.46 8.52 -3.90
CA LYS A 119 2.06 7.87 -2.75
C LYS A 119 1.03 7.69 -1.67
N VAL A 120 1.12 6.56 -0.98
CA VAL A 120 0.34 6.35 0.24
C VAL A 120 1.34 5.90 1.31
N THR A 121 1.07 6.27 2.55
CA THR A 121 1.92 5.89 3.66
C THR A 121 1.08 5.16 4.69
N PHE A 122 1.48 3.93 5.01
CA PHE A 122 0.80 3.12 6.02
C PHE A 122 1.39 3.43 7.37
N LEU A 123 0.54 3.71 8.33
CA LEU A 123 0.92 4.07 9.69
C LEU A 123 0.01 3.33 10.66
N GLY A 124 0.43 3.25 11.89
CA GLY A 124 -0.41 2.79 13.00
C GLY A 124 -1.14 1.49 12.74
N ASP A 125 -2.45 1.52 12.84
CA ASP A 125 -3.26 0.32 12.73
C ASP A 125 -3.32 -0.25 11.31
N LYS A 126 -2.85 0.50 10.32
CA LYS A 126 -2.79 -0.01 8.96
C LYS A 126 -1.56 -0.86 8.72
N LEU A 127 -0.65 -0.92 9.69
CA LEU A 127 0.55 -1.74 9.59
C LEU A 127 0.31 -3.08 10.27
N PRO A 128 1.05 -4.13 9.85
CA PRO A 128 0.97 -5.41 10.56
C PRO A 128 1.39 -5.25 12.01
N TRP A 129 0.73 -5.99 12.90
CA TRP A 129 1.04 -5.94 14.33
C TRP A 129 1.90 -7.10 14.79
N PHE A 130 2.28 -7.95 13.89
CA PHE A 130 3.05 -9.14 14.24
C PHE A 130 4.09 -9.40 13.17
N PRO A 131 5.19 -10.05 13.52
CA PRO A 131 6.25 -10.33 12.55
C PRO A 131 5.81 -11.34 11.51
N GLY A 132 6.43 -11.30 10.36
CA GLY A 132 6.15 -12.24 9.30
C GLY A 132 6.59 -11.71 7.96
N THR A 133 6.24 -12.43 6.91
CA THR A 133 6.55 -12.07 5.54
C THR A 133 5.27 -11.58 4.88
N PHE A 134 5.35 -10.40 4.30
CA PHE A 134 4.19 -9.71 3.73
C PHE A 134 4.50 -9.23 2.34
N GLU A 135 3.46 -8.82 1.64
CA GLU A 135 3.57 -8.15 0.36
C GLU A 135 2.45 -7.15 0.23
N LEU A 136 2.63 -6.18 -0.67
CA LEU A 136 1.59 -5.20 -0.96
C LEU A 136 0.98 -5.53 -2.31
N ARG A 137 -0.32 -5.26 -2.45
CA ARG A 137 -1.05 -5.49 -3.69
C ARG A 137 -1.95 -4.31 -3.99
N TYR A 138 -1.94 -3.91 -5.26
CA TYR A 138 -2.78 -2.84 -5.78
C TYR A 138 -4.02 -3.49 -6.39
N HIS A 139 -5.20 -3.07 -5.95
CA HIS A 139 -6.48 -3.62 -6.42
C HIS A 139 -7.29 -2.54 -7.10
N HIS A 140 -8.06 -2.96 -8.12
CA HIS A 140 -8.89 -2.06 -8.88
C HIS A 140 -10.25 -1.90 -8.23
N HIS A 141 -10.59 -0.68 -7.85
CA HIS A 141 -11.92 -0.32 -7.38
C HIS A 141 -12.34 -1.27 -6.24
N ASN A 142 -13.50 -1.85 -6.29
CA ASN A 142 -14.00 -2.73 -5.23
C ASN A 142 -13.67 -4.19 -5.47
N ARG A 143 -12.64 -4.48 -6.24
CA ARG A 143 -12.33 -5.84 -6.64
C ARG A 143 -11.05 -6.31 -5.99
N TYR A 144 -10.87 -7.61 -5.96
CA TYR A 144 -9.67 -8.23 -5.40
C TYR A 144 -8.70 -8.66 -6.49
N ASN A 145 -8.95 -8.26 -7.74
CA ASN A 145 -8.00 -8.47 -8.81
C ASN A 145 -6.71 -7.72 -8.50
N VAL A 146 -5.58 -8.35 -8.79
CA VAL A 146 -4.28 -7.77 -8.49
C VAL A 146 -3.75 -7.08 -9.73
N MET A 147 -3.60 -5.77 -9.67
CA MET A 147 -3.07 -4.99 -10.79
C MET A 147 -1.56 -4.87 -10.70
N ALA A 148 -1.02 -4.87 -9.49
CA ALA A 148 0.41 -4.82 -9.24
C ALA A 148 0.68 -5.35 -7.85
N TYR A 149 1.90 -5.80 -7.60
CA TYR A 149 2.28 -6.29 -6.28
C TYR A 149 3.77 -6.11 -6.08
N THR A 150 4.18 -6.07 -4.81
CA THR A 150 5.61 -5.97 -4.49
C THR A 150 6.19 -7.36 -4.31
N LYS A 151 7.52 -7.42 -4.31
CA LYS A 151 8.18 -8.63 -3.84
C LYS A 151 7.93 -8.75 -2.35
N PRO A 152 8.05 -9.95 -1.80
CA PRO A 152 7.88 -10.13 -0.35
C PRO A 152 8.88 -9.30 0.44
N PHE A 153 8.47 -8.86 1.61
CA PHE A 153 9.34 -8.20 2.57
C PHE A 153 9.02 -8.75 3.94
N GLU A 154 9.98 -8.61 4.85
CA GLU A 154 9.83 -9.17 6.19
C GLU A 154 9.62 -8.05 7.19
N ILE A 155 8.68 -8.27 8.13
CA ILE A 155 8.48 -7.42 9.29
C ILE A 155 9.08 -8.15 10.47
N LYS A 156 10.01 -7.50 11.18
CA LYS A 156 10.69 -8.07 12.33
C LYS A 156 10.32 -7.30 13.58
N ARG A 157 10.43 -7.96 14.72
CA ARG A 157 10.31 -7.26 15.97
C ARG A 157 11.41 -6.23 16.08
N LYS A 158 11.08 -5.11 16.71
CA LYS A 158 12.06 -4.08 16.92
C LYS A 158 13.20 -4.63 17.77
N SER A 159 14.42 -4.39 17.34
CA SER A 159 15.58 -4.85 18.08
C SER A 159 15.67 -4.14 19.43
N ILE A 160 15.97 -4.91 20.46
CA ILE A 160 16.23 -4.36 21.77
C ILE A 160 17.74 -4.33 21.94
N CYS A 161 18.26 -3.16 22.09
CA CYS A 161 19.67 -3.00 22.23
C CYS A 161 20.10 -3.27 23.65
N HIS A 162 21.18 -3.90 23.83
CA HIS A 162 21.64 -4.23 25.17
C HIS A 162 22.97 -3.62 25.43
#